data_788a62b341be525c5c5a6cf1da2a6c10
#
_entry.id   788a62b341be525c5c5a6cf1da2a6c10
#
_cell.length_a   1.000
_cell.length_b   1.000
_cell.length_c   1.000
_cell.angle_alpha   90.00
_cell.angle_beta   90.00
_cell.angle_gamma   90.00
#
_symmetry.space_group_name_H-M   'P 1'
#
loop_
_entity.id
_entity.type
_entity.pdbx_description
1 polymer ?
#
loop_
_entity_poly.entity_id
_entity_poly.type
_entity_poly.pdbx_seq_one_letter_code
_entity_poly.pdbx_strand_id
1 'polypeptide(L)'
;MREFVRLLVLIAVAGGAYALWRLYSYPGGWAYAFHPRHAADRNDLDKARRPARTLAREAKKELDAAHAGIERANRRQRAGIRSIEREIHKLHHPGRGREVAELGGLTIHQHTVLKDEQEIPLEGLTVRLEQAQQQYFIYLTQPDGETCFESYPRSEHDEDGIRRFAVQLENAIAKDNGRRLQATARIAQAEDELAQAKGDTSLHDEASAHLAQVTRRQRQDPRPQVAQVALDAAHDRWHKLTGKRPH
;
A
#
# COMPACT_ATOMS: atom_id res chain seq x y z
N MET A 1 -37.74 -35.19 -3.56
CA MET A 1 -37.31 -36.00 -2.40
C MET A 1 -35.92 -35.66 -1.86
N ARG A 2 -34.89 -35.55 -2.70
CA ARG A 2 -33.51 -35.23 -2.23
C ARG A 2 -33.40 -33.91 -1.49
N GLU A 3 -34.06 -32.84 -1.95
CA GLU A 3 -34.02 -31.52 -1.29
C GLU A 3 -34.74 -31.51 0.06
N PHE A 4 -35.84 -32.27 0.19
CA PHE A 4 -36.55 -32.41 1.46
C PHE A 4 -35.71 -33.14 2.52
N VAL A 5 -34.97 -34.19 2.10
CA VAL A 5 -34.04 -34.92 2.98
C VAL A 5 -32.88 -34.00 3.43
N ARG A 6 -32.33 -33.20 2.52
CA ARG A 6 -31.27 -32.20 2.87
C ARG A 6 -31.78 -31.19 3.89
N LEU A 7 -32.99 -30.67 3.72
CA LEU A 7 -33.59 -29.73 4.65
C LEU A 7 -33.77 -30.33 6.04
N LEU A 8 -34.27 -31.59 6.12
CA LEU A 8 -34.42 -32.31 7.39
C LEU A 8 -33.07 -32.53 8.09
N VAL A 9 -32.04 -32.90 7.35
CA VAL A 9 -30.68 -33.06 7.89
C VAL A 9 -30.15 -31.74 8.44
N LEU A 10 -30.33 -30.64 7.70
CA LEU A 10 -29.91 -29.29 8.18
C LEU A 10 -30.64 -28.88 9.47
N ILE A 11 -31.95 -29.15 9.56
CA ILE A 11 -32.73 -28.85 10.78
C ILE A 11 -32.24 -29.71 11.94
N ALA A 12 -31.96 -31.00 11.72
CA ALA A 12 -31.45 -31.90 12.73
C ALA A 12 -30.07 -31.47 13.24
N VAL A 13 -29.17 -31.09 12.33
CA VAL A 13 -27.82 -30.58 12.67
C VAL A 13 -27.92 -29.27 13.43
N ALA A 14 -28.76 -28.33 12.98
CA ALA A 14 -28.96 -27.04 13.69
C ALA A 14 -29.58 -27.25 15.06
N GLY A 15 -30.57 -28.13 15.20
CA GLY A 15 -31.20 -28.51 16.46
C GLY A 15 -30.20 -29.16 17.43
N GLY A 16 -29.38 -30.08 16.93
CA GLY A 16 -28.29 -30.71 17.71
C GLY A 16 -27.25 -29.70 18.18
N ALA A 17 -26.78 -28.82 17.28
CA ALA A 17 -25.82 -27.75 17.62
C ALA A 17 -26.38 -26.78 18.66
N TYR A 18 -27.68 -26.40 18.53
CA TYR A 18 -28.35 -25.55 19.52
C TYR A 18 -28.47 -26.24 20.89
N ALA A 19 -28.82 -27.53 20.90
CA ALA A 19 -28.90 -28.28 22.14
C ALA A 19 -27.55 -28.41 22.86
N LEU A 20 -26.48 -28.71 22.12
CA LEU A 20 -25.10 -28.75 22.63
C LEU A 20 -24.65 -27.40 23.17
N TRP A 21 -24.88 -26.32 22.38
CA TRP A 21 -24.56 -24.98 22.82
C TRP A 21 -25.29 -24.60 24.12
N ARG A 22 -26.55 -24.97 24.23
CA ARG A 22 -27.38 -24.68 25.40
C ARG A 22 -26.93 -25.47 26.62
N LEU A 23 -26.58 -26.75 26.46
CA LEU A 23 -26.00 -27.57 27.54
C LEU A 23 -24.64 -27.05 28.00
N TYR A 24 -23.83 -26.56 27.07
CA TYR A 24 -22.55 -25.91 27.38
C TYR A 24 -22.76 -24.59 28.14
N SER A 25 -23.71 -23.78 27.70
CA SER A 25 -24.01 -22.47 28.29
C SER A 25 -24.65 -22.57 29.68
N TYR A 26 -25.42 -23.65 29.94
CA TYR A 26 -26.14 -23.90 31.20
C TYR A 26 -25.82 -25.30 31.71
N PRO A 27 -24.61 -25.50 32.24
CA PRO A 27 -24.19 -26.82 32.71
C PRO A 27 -25.00 -27.25 33.95
N GLY A 28 -25.25 -28.56 34.08
CA GLY A 28 -26.09 -29.14 35.15
C GLY A 28 -27.01 -30.23 34.61
N GLY A 29 -27.02 -30.39 33.27
CA GLY A 29 -27.83 -31.40 32.60
C GLY A 29 -29.05 -30.82 31.88
N TRP A 30 -29.80 -31.71 31.22
CA TRP A 30 -30.91 -31.35 30.34
C TRP A 30 -32.01 -30.55 31.06
N ALA A 31 -32.36 -30.91 32.31
CA ALA A 31 -33.39 -30.21 33.08
C ALA A 31 -33.03 -28.72 33.27
N TYR A 32 -31.80 -28.42 33.67
CA TYR A 32 -31.35 -27.04 33.91
C TYR A 32 -31.22 -26.23 32.58
N ALA A 33 -30.83 -26.88 31.51
CA ALA A 33 -30.73 -26.24 30.24
C ALA A 33 -32.08 -25.92 29.57
N PHE A 34 -33.11 -26.81 29.74
CA PHE A 34 -34.34 -26.70 28.93
C PHE A 34 -35.60 -26.55 29.74
N HIS A 35 -35.67 -27.07 30.96
CA HIS A 35 -36.94 -27.10 31.69
C HIS A 35 -37.39 -25.67 32.12
N PRO A 36 -38.70 -25.32 31.98
CA PRO A 36 -39.23 -23.99 32.34
C PRO A 36 -38.99 -23.55 33.80
N ARG A 37 -38.94 -24.48 34.72
CA ARG A 37 -38.65 -24.22 36.14
C ARG A 37 -37.39 -23.38 36.36
N HIS A 38 -36.33 -23.60 35.54
CA HIS A 38 -35.06 -22.93 35.66
C HIS A 38 -34.91 -21.75 34.69
N ALA A 39 -36.03 -21.26 34.11
CA ALA A 39 -36.01 -20.15 33.22
C ALA A 39 -35.54 -18.84 33.88
N ALA A 40 -35.96 -18.62 35.12
CA ALA A 40 -35.54 -17.45 35.90
C ALA A 40 -34.03 -17.48 36.17
N ASP A 41 -33.49 -18.61 36.61
CA ASP A 41 -32.06 -18.79 36.93
C ASP A 41 -31.19 -18.55 35.64
N ARG A 42 -31.63 -19.10 34.50
CA ARG A 42 -30.96 -18.85 33.21
C ARG A 42 -30.99 -17.38 32.82
N ASN A 43 -32.16 -16.70 32.98
CA ASN A 43 -32.29 -15.28 32.67
C ASN A 43 -31.39 -14.42 33.56
N ASP A 44 -31.26 -14.75 34.85
CA ASP A 44 -30.38 -14.03 35.76
C ASP A 44 -28.91 -14.20 35.41
N LEU A 45 -28.51 -15.41 35.00
CA LEU A 45 -27.16 -15.67 34.48
C LEU A 45 -26.89 -14.89 33.18
N ASP A 46 -27.85 -14.87 32.26
CA ASP A 46 -27.70 -14.14 31.02
C ASP A 46 -27.69 -12.62 31.23
N LYS A 47 -28.51 -12.10 32.16
CA LYS A 47 -28.45 -10.68 32.55
C LYS A 47 -27.09 -10.27 33.08
N ALA A 48 -26.43 -11.15 33.82
CA ALA A 48 -25.08 -10.89 34.31
C ALA A 48 -23.99 -11.04 33.23
N ARG A 49 -24.14 -11.99 32.29
CA ARG A 49 -23.20 -12.23 31.20
C ARG A 49 -23.19 -11.12 30.14
N ARG A 50 -24.38 -10.58 29.84
CA ARG A 50 -24.53 -9.56 28.76
C ARG A 50 -23.62 -8.34 28.96
N PRO A 51 -23.69 -7.60 30.10
CA PRO A 51 -22.83 -6.43 30.28
C PRO A 51 -21.35 -6.77 30.28
N ALA A 52 -20.92 -7.86 30.90
CA ALA A 52 -19.52 -8.29 30.93
C ALA A 52 -19.00 -8.55 29.51
N ARG A 53 -19.77 -9.29 28.68
CA ARG A 53 -19.42 -9.58 27.28
C ARG A 53 -19.43 -8.32 26.41
N THR A 54 -20.41 -7.44 26.60
CA THR A 54 -20.52 -6.20 25.81
C THR A 54 -19.34 -5.28 26.11
N LEU A 55 -19.03 -5.02 27.38
CA LEU A 55 -17.90 -4.20 27.78
C LEU A 55 -16.55 -4.77 27.31
N ALA A 56 -16.36 -6.10 27.42
CA ALA A 56 -15.15 -6.75 26.92
C ALA A 56 -14.99 -6.60 25.40
N ARG A 57 -16.10 -6.73 24.62
CA ARG A 57 -16.09 -6.54 23.17
C ARG A 57 -15.83 -5.09 22.77
N GLU A 58 -16.44 -4.13 23.49
CA GLU A 58 -16.23 -2.70 23.27
C GLU A 58 -14.76 -2.32 23.54
N ALA A 59 -14.23 -2.75 24.69
CA ALA A 59 -12.84 -2.52 25.05
C ALA A 59 -11.87 -3.10 24.01
N LYS A 60 -12.10 -4.34 23.59
CA LYS A 60 -11.29 -4.96 22.52
C LYS A 60 -11.39 -4.19 21.22
N LYS A 61 -12.60 -3.82 20.77
CA LYS A 61 -12.82 -3.06 19.53
C LYS A 61 -12.09 -1.71 19.55
N GLU A 62 -12.11 -0.99 20.66
CA GLU A 62 -11.39 0.28 20.81
C GLU A 62 -9.86 0.09 20.75
N LEU A 63 -9.33 -0.93 21.40
CA LEU A 63 -7.90 -1.27 21.33
C LEU A 63 -7.50 -1.67 19.89
N ASP A 64 -8.27 -2.55 19.26
CA ASP A 64 -8.01 -2.98 17.89
C ASP A 64 -8.05 -1.78 16.92
N ALA A 65 -8.99 -0.84 17.12
CA ALA A 65 -9.08 0.38 16.35
C ALA A 65 -7.87 1.31 16.56
N ALA A 66 -7.38 1.44 17.79
CA ALA A 66 -6.20 2.22 18.12
C ALA A 66 -4.92 1.60 17.52
N HIS A 67 -4.74 0.29 17.62
CA HIS A 67 -3.65 -0.43 16.96
C HIS A 67 -3.70 -0.29 15.43
N ALA A 68 -4.89 -0.42 14.83
CA ALA A 68 -5.08 -0.16 13.41
C ALA A 68 -4.76 1.29 13.02
N GLY A 69 -4.87 2.24 13.95
CA GLY A 69 -4.41 3.63 13.81
C GLY A 69 -2.91 3.72 13.57
N ILE A 70 -2.11 3.08 14.42
CA ILE A 70 -0.65 3.02 14.29
C ILE A 70 -0.24 2.39 12.96
N GLU A 71 -0.86 1.27 12.59
CA GLU A 71 -0.58 0.61 11.32
C GLU A 71 -0.93 1.49 10.11
N ARG A 72 -1.99 2.29 10.20
CA ARG A 72 -2.34 3.26 9.14
C ARG A 72 -1.32 4.40 9.05
N ALA A 73 -0.85 4.93 10.18
CA ALA A 73 0.19 5.95 10.24
C ALA A 73 1.49 5.45 9.58
N ASN A 74 1.95 4.27 9.98
CA ASN A 74 3.14 3.63 9.41
C ASN A 74 3.01 3.37 7.89
N ARG A 75 1.84 2.91 7.44
CA ARG A 75 1.59 2.70 6.00
C ARG A 75 1.61 4.01 5.21
N ARG A 76 1.03 5.09 5.74
CA ARG A 76 1.03 6.42 5.10
C ARG A 76 2.46 6.96 4.97
N GLN A 77 3.25 6.91 6.03
CA GLN A 77 4.65 7.34 6.01
C GLN A 77 5.46 6.56 4.98
N ARG A 78 5.39 5.21 4.99
CA ARG A 78 6.09 4.36 4.03
C ARG A 78 5.62 4.59 2.58
N ALA A 79 4.34 4.92 2.37
CA ALA A 79 3.83 5.25 1.05
C ALA A 79 4.38 6.59 0.54
N GLY A 80 4.46 7.61 1.40
CA GLY A 80 5.09 8.90 1.12
C GLY A 80 6.56 8.74 0.73
N ILE A 81 7.34 8.06 1.58
CA ILE A 81 8.75 7.75 1.32
C ILE A 81 8.93 7.07 -0.05
N ARG A 82 8.20 6.00 -0.32
CA ARG A 82 8.28 5.29 -1.61
C ARG A 82 7.85 6.15 -2.81
N SER A 83 6.98 7.14 -2.60
CA SER A 83 6.60 8.06 -3.68
C SER A 83 7.76 8.97 -4.05
N ILE A 84 8.46 9.53 -3.06
CA ILE A 84 9.62 10.39 -3.27
C ILE A 84 10.79 9.58 -3.88
N GLU A 85 11.06 8.39 -3.38
CA GLU A 85 12.10 7.50 -3.91
C GLU A 85 11.85 7.15 -5.40
N ARG A 86 10.59 6.91 -5.78
CA ARG A 86 10.22 6.68 -7.20
C ARG A 86 10.39 7.93 -8.05
N GLU A 87 10.13 9.12 -7.51
CA GLU A 87 10.34 10.37 -8.21
C GLU A 87 11.84 10.59 -8.48
N ILE A 88 12.69 10.42 -7.47
CA ILE A 88 14.15 10.48 -7.59
C ILE A 88 14.64 9.49 -8.65
N HIS A 89 14.17 8.24 -8.59
CA HIS A 89 14.55 7.21 -9.57
C HIS A 89 14.15 7.61 -11.00
N LYS A 90 12.95 8.17 -11.22
CA LYS A 90 12.51 8.64 -12.53
C LYS A 90 13.33 9.83 -13.06
N LEU A 91 13.77 10.69 -12.17
CA LEU A 91 14.61 11.82 -12.54
C LEU A 91 16.01 11.37 -12.96
N HIS A 92 16.56 10.35 -12.29
CA HIS A 92 17.83 9.73 -12.67
C HIS A 92 17.75 8.90 -13.96
N HIS A 93 16.60 8.23 -14.17
CA HIS A 93 16.42 7.29 -15.29
C HIS A 93 15.20 7.69 -16.14
N PRO A 94 15.31 8.74 -16.97
CA PRO A 94 14.17 9.25 -17.74
C PRO A 94 13.73 8.32 -18.88
N GLY A 95 14.54 7.29 -19.22
CA GLY A 95 14.31 6.43 -20.38
C GLY A 95 14.55 7.17 -21.71
N ARG A 96 14.14 6.56 -22.83
CA ARG A 96 14.30 7.17 -24.19
C ARG A 96 13.46 8.43 -24.38
N GLY A 97 12.29 8.45 -23.77
CA GLY A 97 11.29 9.48 -24.03
C GLY A 97 10.57 9.26 -25.35
N ARG A 98 9.83 10.30 -25.80
CA ARG A 98 9.08 10.28 -27.05
C ARG A 98 10.03 10.44 -28.22
N GLU A 99 9.73 9.78 -29.36
CA GLU A 99 10.37 10.04 -30.65
C GLU A 99 10.10 11.46 -31.12
N VAL A 100 11.13 12.10 -31.64
CA VAL A 100 11.12 13.49 -32.11
C VAL A 100 11.24 13.56 -33.64
N ALA A 101 12.18 12.79 -34.19
CA ALA A 101 12.45 12.74 -35.65
C ALA A 101 13.23 11.48 -36.01
N GLU A 102 13.13 11.05 -37.26
CA GLU A 102 13.86 9.94 -37.81
C GLU A 102 14.43 10.33 -39.20
N LEU A 103 15.66 9.92 -39.48
CA LEU A 103 16.29 10.05 -40.77
C LEU A 103 17.33 8.93 -40.98
N GLY A 104 17.12 8.09 -42.00
CA GLY A 104 17.99 6.94 -42.26
C GLY A 104 18.12 6.01 -41.08
N GLY A 105 19.37 5.71 -40.64
CA GLY A 105 19.65 4.89 -39.49
C GLY A 105 19.62 5.60 -38.13
N LEU A 106 19.26 6.91 -38.09
CA LEU A 106 19.20 7.68 -36.85
C LEU A 106 17.75 8.03 -36.48
N THR A 107 17.38 7.71 -35.22
CA THR A 107 16.11 8.14 -34.65
C THR A 107 16.37 8.97 -33.38
N ILE A 108 15.89 10.19 -33.37
CA ILE A 108 15.99 11.13 -32.23
C ILE A 108 14.85 10.88 -31.29
N HIS A 109 15.16 10.54 -30.04
CA HIS A 109 14.22 10.55 -28.92
C HIS A 109 14.47 11.75 -28.00
N GLN A 110 13.60 11.97 -27.02
CA GLN A 110 13.73 13.11 -26.08
C GLN A 110 15.03 13.09 -25.28
N HIS A 111 15.61 11.91 -25.03
CA HIS A 111 16.77 11.72 -24.13
C HIS A 111 17.91 10.90 -24.75
N THR A 112 17.68 10.29 -25.88
CA THR A 112 18.66 9.42 -26.58
C THR A 112 18.55 9.60 -28.07
N VAL A 113 19.63 9.27 -28.80
CA VAL A 113 19.60 8.96 -30.23
C VAL A 113 19.76 7.46 -30.37
N LEU A 114 18.94 6.86 -31.19
CA LEU A 114 19.06 5.47 -31.59
C LEU A 114 19.81 5.38 -32.90
N LYS A 115 20.88 4.59 -32.95
CA LYS A 115 21.65 4.25 -34.18
C LYS A 115 21.82 2.76 -34.25
N ASP A 116 21.33 2.11 -35.32
CA ASP A 116 21.46 0.65 -35.50
C ASP A 116 21.10 -0.17 -34.22
N GLU A 117 19.99 0.20 -33.53
CA GLU A 117 19.54 -0.36 -32.21
C GLU A 117 20.41 0.03 -31.02
N GLN A 118 21.54 0.71 -31.19
CA GLN A 118 22.35 1.24 -30.11
C GLN A 118 21.79 2.56 -29.58
N GLU A 119 21.55 2.64 -28.28
CA GLU A 119 21.13 3.89 -27.63
C GLU A 119 22.34 4.74 -27.25
N ILE A 120 22.36 5.97 -27.73
CA ILE A 120 23.35 7.00 -27.42
C ILE A 120 22.66 8.09 -26.60
N PRO A 121 23.05 8.34 -25.33
CA PRO A 121 22.50 9.43 -24.55
C PRO A 121 22.72 10.79 -25.18
N LEU A 122 21.74 11.71 -25.09
CA LEU A 122 21.91 13.10 -25.55
C LEU A 122 22.81 13.93 -24.62
N GLU A 123 23.12 13.42 -23.43
CA GLU A 123 23.95 14.11 -22.44
C GLU A 123 25.35 14.42 -22.98
N GLY A 124 25.66 15.70 -23.11
CA GLY A 124 26.98 16.14 -23.57
C GLY A 124 27.34 15.72 -25.00
N LEU A 125 26.37 15.16 -25.75
CA LEU A 125 26.56 14.77 -27.13
C LEU A 125 26.83 16.01 -27.97
N THR A 126 27.79 15.92 -28.89
CA THR A 126 28.06 16.95 -29.90
C THR A 126 27.78 16.42 -31.32
N VAL A 127 27.24 17.27 -32.15
CA VAL A 127 26.85 16.94 -33.49
C VAL A 127 27.67 17.76 -34.49
N ARG A 128 28.16 17.11 -35.55
CA ARG A 128 28.87 17.78 -36.63
C ARG A 128 28.37 17.24 -37.96
N LEU A 129 27.90 18.15 -38.81
CA LEU A 129 27.52 17.85 -40.17
C LEU A 129 28.70 18.12 -41.10
N GLU A 130 29.12 17.12 -41.87
CA GLU A 130 30.14 17.26 -42.92
C GLU A 130 29.57 16.94 -44.30
N GLN A 131 30.09 17.63 -45.28
CA GLN A 131 29.69 17.48 -46.67
C GLN A 131 30.86 16.97 -47.49
N ALA A 132 30.69 15.85 -48.19
CA ALA A 132 31.61 15.32 -49.19
C ALA A 132 30.99 15.42 -50.59
N GLN A 133 31.74 15.03 -51.59
CA GLN A 133 31.30 15.19 -53.00
C GLN A 133 29.97 14.45 -53.30
N GLN A 134 29.78 13.26 -52.72
CA GLN A 134 28.61 12.41 -53.01
C GLN A 134 27.76 12.05 -51.79
N GLN A 135 28.18 12.45 -50.59
CA GLN A 135 27.53 12.05 -49.34
C GLN A 135 27.57 13.20 -48.32
N TYR A 136 26.61 13.17 -47.40
CA TYR A 136 26.63 13.93 -46.16
C TYR A 136 26.91 12.98 -45.01
N PHE A 137 27.59 13.48 -43.96
CA PHE A 137 27.91 12.72 -42.76
C PHE A 137 27.44 13.49 -41.54
N ILE A 138 26.69 12.82 -40.66
CA ILE A 138 26.36 13.35 -39.33
C ILE A 138 27.23 12.59 -38.36
N TYR A 139 28.17 13.29 -37.73
CA TYR A 139 29.03 12.76 -36.67
C TYR A 139 28.40 13.05 -35.33
N LEU A 140 28.38 12.02 -34.46
CA LEU A 140 27.92 12.07 -33.09
C LEU A 140 29.11 11.76 -32.19
N THR A 141 29.59 12.76 -31.43
CA THR A 141 30.71 12.58 -30.47
C THR A 141 30.18 12.62 -29.07
N GLN A 142 30.40 11.54 -28.31
CA GLN A 142 30.04 11.41 -26.91
C GLN A 142 31.06 12.14 -26.00
N PRO A 143 30.70 12.46 -24.74
CA PRO A 143 31.61 13.16 -23.82
C PRO A 143 32.93 12.42 -23.53
N ASP A 144 32.95 11.09 -23.67
CA ASP A 144 34.13 10.25 -23.50
C ASP A 144 35.06 10.26 -24.74
N GLY A 145 34.65 10.96 -25.81
CA GLY A 145 35.39 11.05 -27.07
C GLY A 145 35.03 9.97 -28.10
N GLU A 146 34.16 9.02 -27.75
CA GLU A 146 33.67 8.05 -28.74
C GLU A 146 32.86 8.77 -29.80
N THR A 147 33.21 8.49 -31.09
CA THR A 147 32.55 9.14 -32.24
C THR A 147 31.97 8.07 -33.14
N CYS A 148 30.68 8.19 -33.43
CA CYS A 148 30.02 7.43 -34.48
C CYS A 148 29.49 8.39 -35.55
N PHE A 149 29.19 7.87 -36.74
CA PHE A 149 28.66 8.67 -37.85
C PHE A 149 27.60 7.91 -38.62
N GLU A 150 26.73 8.64 -39.28
CA GLU A 150 25.80 8.12 -40.27
C GLU A 150 26.02 8.84 -41.60
N SER A 151 25.96 8.08 -42.71
CA SER A 151 26.18 8.60 -44.04
C SER A 151 24.90 8.63 -44.85
N TYR A 152 24.69 9.74 -45.60
CA TYR A 152 23.51 10.00 -46.40
C TYR A 152 23.90 10.26 -47.83
N PRO A 153 23.64 9.33 -48.78
CA PRO A 153 23.88 9.55 -50.20
C PRO A 153 23.06 10.73 -50.74
N ARG A 154 23.69 11.60 -51.51
CA ARG A 154 22.99 12.74 -52.14
C ARG A 154 21.93 12.32 -53.15
N SER A 155 21.99 11.11 -53.66
CA SER A 155 20.98 10.55 -54.55
C SER A 155 19.66 10.20 -53.83
N GLU A 156 19.71 10.01 -52.55
CA GLU A 156 18.56 9.53 -51.74
C GLU A 156 18.03 10.59 -50.77
N HIS A 157 18.88 11.54 -50.37
CA HIS A 157 18.57 12.53 -49.34
C HIS A 157 18.88 13.96 -49.86
N ASP A 158 17.93 14.88 -49.69
CA ASP A 158 18.12 16.29 -49.99
C ASP A 158 18.89 17.00 -48.85
N GLU A 159 19.68 18.01 -49.22
CA GLU A 159 20.51 18.76 -48.29
C GLU A 159 19.68 19.45 -47.21
N ASP A 160 18.53 20.00 -47.54
CA ASP A 160 17.66 20.73 -46.61
C ASP A 160 17.04 19.79 -45.57
N GLY A 161 16.74 18.54 -45.95
CA GLY A 161 16.25 17.50 -45.06
C GLY A 161 17.29 17.13 -44.00
N ILE A 162 18.54 16.90 -44.45
CA ILE A 162 19.65 16.55 -43.59
C ILE A 162 20.00 17.70 -42.61
N ARG A 163 20.05 18.93 -43.12
CA ARG A 163 20.29 20.11 -42.27
C ARG A 163 19.20 20.32 -41.23
N ARG A 164 17.94 20.17 -41.63
CA ARG A 164 16.81 20.23 -40.68
C ARG A 164 16.92 19.18 -39.58
N PHE A 165 17.28 17.94 -39.96
CA PHE A 165 17.45 16.86 -38.98
C PHE A 165 18.64 17.15 -38.03
N ALA A 166 19.78 17.62 -38.53
CA ALA A 166 20.92 18.01 -37.68
C ALA A 166 20.52 19.11 -36.70
N VAL A 167 19.79 20.15 -37.13
CA VAL A 167 19.28 21.21 -36.26
C VAL A 167 18.27 20.66 -35.23
N GLN A 168 17.41 19.74 -35.59
CA GLN A 168 16.49 19.08 -34.65
C GLN A 168 17.25 18.30 -33.61
N LEU A 169 18.33 17.62 -33.97
CA LEU A 169 19.20 16.87 -33.06
C LEU A 169 19.92 17.81 -32.08
N GLU A 170 20.52 18.91 -32.58
CA GLU A 170 21.13 19.94 -31.75
C GLU A 170 20.11 20.55 -30.76
N ASN A 171 18.89 20.83 -31.20
CA ASN A 171 17.82 21.33 -30.35
C ASN A 171 17.39 20.30 -29.29
N ALA A 172 17.34 19.01 -29.67
CA ALA A 172 17.03 17.93 -28.74
C ALA A 172 18.11 17.83 -27.64
N ILE A 173 19.39 17.91 -28.01
CA ILE A 173 20.53 17.93 -27.07
C ILE A 173 20.46 19.13 -26.14
N ALA A 174 20.28 20.34 -26.66
CA ALA A 174 20.16 21.55 -25.86
C ALA A 174 18.98 21.47 -24.86
N LYS A 175 17.85 20.97 -25.31
CA LYS A 175 16.65 20.77 -24.48
C LYS A 175 16.87 19.70 -23.40
N ASP A 176 17.51 18.58 -23.73
CA ASP A 176 17.81 17.55 -22.75
C ASP A 176 18.82 18.03 -21.68
N ASN A 177 19.88 18.75 -22.09
CA ASN A 177 20.83 19.35 -21.17
C ASN A 177 20.16 20.36 -20.21
N GLY A 178 19.28 21.23 -20.73
CA GLY A 178 18.50 22.17 -19.90
C GLY A 178 17.59 21.43 -18.90
N ARG A 179 16.93 20.36 -19.33
CA ARG A 179 16.10 19.52 -18.46
C ARG A 179 16.91 18.81 -17.39
N ARG A 180 18.12 18.32 -17.69
CA ARG A 180 19.01 17.69 -16.72
C ARG A 180 19.43 18.65 -15.60
N LEU A 181 19.73 19.90 -15.94
CA LEU A 181 20.00 20.93 -14.93
C LEU A 181 18.83 21.13 -13.97
N GLN A 182 17.59 21.19 -14.53
CA GLN A 182 16.38 21.28 -13.68
C GLN A 182 16.16 19.99 -12.86
N ALA A 183 16.42 18.82 -13.45
CA ALA A 183 16.29 17.54 -12.76
C ALA A 183 17.26 17.43 -11.59
N THR A 184 18.51 17.89 -11.75
CA THR A 184 19.51 17.91 -10.65
C THR A 184 19.04 18.75 -9.46
N ALA A 185 18.50 19.94 -9.71
CA ALA A 185 17.93 20.77 -8.66
C ALA A 185 16.72 20.11 -7.98
N ARG A 186 15.84 19.47 -8.77
CA ARG A 186 14.67 18.74 -8.23
C ARG A 186 15.08 17.49 -7.45
N ILE A 187 16.13 16.77 -7.87
CA ILE A 187 16.69 15.63 -7.13
C ILE A 187 17.15 16.08 -5.75
N ALA A 188 17.98 17.13 -5.69
CA ALA A 188 18.44 17.65 -4.40
C ALA A 188 17.28 18.04 -3.48
N GLN A 189 16.26 18.71 -4.00
CA GLN A 189 15.05 19.03 -3.23
C GLN A 189 14.31 17.76 -2.77
N ALA A 190 14.16 16.76 -3.64
CA ALA A 190 13.47 15.51 -3.31
C ALA A 190 14.26 14.68 -2.28
N GLU A 191 15.59 14.74 -2.28
CA GLU A 191 16.43 14.11 -1.27
C GLU A 191 16.24 14.77 0.11
N ASP A 192 16.14 16.10 0.16
CA ASP A 192 15.81 16.81 1.39
C ASP A 192 14.40 16.47 1.89
N GLU A 193 13.40 16.43 0.99
CA GLU A 193 12.03 15.98 1.30
C GLU A 193 12.03 14.53 1.83
N LEU A 194 12.85 13.65 1.26
CA LEU A 194 13.00 12.26 1.69
C LEU A 194 13.60 12.17 3.09
N ALA A 195 14.63 12.97 3.37
CA ALA A 195 15.25 13.03 4.70
C ALA A 195 14.25 13.51 5.75
N GLN A 196 13.48 14.57 5.44
CA GLN A 196 12.40 15.05 6.31
C GLN A 196 11.30 13.99 6.52
N ALA A 197 10.82 13.35 5.45
CA ALA A 197 9.78 12.31 5.56
C ALA A 197 10.24 11.08 6.36
N LYS A 198 11.52 10.72 6.30
CA LYS A 198 12.12 9.65 7.13
C LYS A 198 12.23 10.05 8.60
N GLY A 199 12.48 11.32 8.89
CA GLY A 199 12.57 11.85 10.26
C GLY A 199 11.22 12.19 10.90
N ASP A 200 10.16 12.34 10.10
CA ASP A 200 8.84 12.71 10.60
C ASP A 200 8.14 11.52 11.26
N THR A 201 8.06 11.55 12.59
CA THR A 201 7.34 10.58 13.43
C THR A 201 5.97 11.07 13.90
N SER A 202 5.55 12.27 13.51
CA SER A 202 4.37 12.95 14.04
C SER A 202 3.10 12.08 13.99
N LEU A 203 2.80 11.49 12.84
CA LEU A 203 1.63 10.60 12.68
C LEU A 203 1.70 9.35 13.55
N HIS A 204 2.89 8.79 13.74
CA HIS A 204 3.11 7.65 14.60
C HIS A 204 2.94 8.04 16.07
N ASP A 205 3.49 9.16 16.49
CA ASP A 205 3.44 9.67 17.85
C ASP A 205 2.02 10.03 18.26
N GLU A 206 1.24 10.68 17.39
CA GLU A 206 -0.19 10.93 17.58
C GLU A 206 -0.99 9.64 17.75
N ALA A 207 -0.76 8.65 16.89
CA ALA A 207 -1.45 7.37 16.95
C ALA A 207 -1.08 6.58 18.23
N SER A 208 0.20 6.65 18.65
CA SER A 208 0.71 6.03 19.87
C SER A 208 0.15 6.72 21.12
N ALA A 209 0.07 8.03 21.13
CA ALA A 209 -0.56 8.80 22.19
C ALA A 209 -2.04 8.45 22.33
N HIS A 210 -2.75 8.30 21.21
CA HIS A 210 -4.15 7.85 21.21
C HIS A 210 -4.31 6.45 21.82
N LEU A 211 -3.46 5.49 21.46
CA LEU A 211 -3.45 4.16 22.03
C LEU A 211 -3.21 4.22 23.56
N ALA A 212 -2.23 5.02 24.00
CA ALA A 212 -1.96 5.22 25.42
C ALA A 212 -3.17 5.81 26.17
N GLN A 213 -3.87 6.77 25.55
CA GLN A 213 -5.09 7.37 26.12
C GLN A 213 -6.22 6.34 26.25
N VAL A 214 -6.47 5.52 25.19
CA VAL A 214 -7.47 4.44 25.22
C VAL A 214 -7.15 3.45 26.34
N THR A 215 -5.90 3.01 26.41
CA THR A 215 -5.44 2.05 27.44
C THR A 215 -5.61 2.61 28.85
N ARG A 216 -5.25 3.89 29.06
CA ARG A 216 -5.43 4.56 30.36
C ARG A 216 -6.89 4.64 30.74
N ARG A 217 -7.77 5.05 29.81
CA ARG A 217 -9.23 5.14 30.03
C ARG A 217 -9.81 3.78 30.42
N GLN A 218 -9.42 2.71 29.73
CA GLN A 218 -9.89 1.35 30.01
C GLN A 218 -9.43 0.84 31.38
N ARG A 219 -8.20 1.15 31.78
CA ARG A 219 -7.70 0.80 33.13
C ARG A 219 -8.44 1.52 34.26
N GLN A 220 -8.93 2.73 33.98
CA GLN A 220 -9.65 3.56 34.97
C GLN A 220 -11.17 3.32 34.95
N ASP A 221 -11.69 2.57 33.98
CA ASP A 221 -13.12 2.27 33.89
C ASP A 221 -13.52 1.21 34.92
N PRO A 222 -14.39 1.53 35.90
CA PRO A 222 -14.85 0.58 36.91
C PRO A 222 -15.91 -0.39 36.37
N ARG A 223 -16.56 -0.09 35.25
CA ARG A 223 -17.70 -0.86 34.73
C ARG A 223 -17.36 -2.32 34.41
N PRO A 224 -16.23 -2.67 33.80
CA PRO A 224 -15.87 -4.07 33.58
C PRO A 224 -15.70 -4.85 34.89
N GLN A 225 -15.13 -4.21 35.91
CA GLN A 225 -14.91 -4.83 37.24
C GLN A 225 -16.24 -5.08 37.95
N VAL A 226 -17.16 -4.11 37.93
CA VAL A 226 -18.51 -4.26 38.47
C VAL A 226 -19.29 -5.36 37.75
N ALA A 227 -19.22 -5.40 36.45
CA ALA A 227 -19.88 -6.43 35.62
C ALA A 227 -19.28 -7.83 35.92
N GLN A 228 -17.96 -7.93 36.12
CA GLN A 228 -17.30 -9.18 36.44
C GLN A 228 -17.73 -9.70 37.83
N VAL A 229 -17.78 -8.84 38.84
CA VAL A 229 -18.26 -9.20 40.17
C VAL A 229 -19.72 -9.69 40.12
N ALA A 230 -20.57 -9.02 39.36
CA ALA A 230 -21.97 -9.45 39.20
C ALA A 230 -22.06 -10.82 38.48
N LEU A 231 -21.18 -11.06 37.48
CA LEU A 231 -21.09 -12.31 36.73
C LEU A 231 -20.62 -13.45 37.68
N ASP A 232 -19.58 -13.21 38.48
CA ASP A 232 -19.05 -14.19 39.41
C ASP A 232 -20.10 -14.57 40.46
N ALA A 233 -20.84 -13.61 40.99
CA ALA A 233 -21.95 -13.85 41.88
C ALA A 233 -23.09 -14.68 41.25
N ALA A 234 -23.36 -14.46 39.96
CA ALA A 234 -24.34 -15.27 39.21
C ALA A 234 -23.82 -16.68 38.92
N HIS A 235 -22.54 -16.85 38.62
CA HIS A 235 -21.90 -18.16 38.49
C HIS A 235 -21.93 -18.95 39.80
N ASP A 236 -21.70 -18.31 40.93
CA ASP A 236 -21.73 -18.95 42.24
C ASP A 236 -23.17 -19.40 42.63
N ARG A 237 -24.19 -18.56 42.32
CA ARG A 237 -25.59 -18.97 42.46
C ARG A 237 -25.93 -20.19 41.62
N TRP A 238 -25.52 -20.18 40.35
CA TRP A 238 -25.72 -21.30 39.43
C TRP A 238 -25.01 -22.57 39.93
N HIS A 239 -23.77 -22.42 40.43
CA HIS A 239 -23.01 -23.56 40.98
C HIS A 239 -23.71 -24.17 42.19
N LYS A 240 -24.21 -23.35 43.10
CA LYS A 240 -24.98 -23.82 44.27
C LYS A 240 -26.24 -24.60 43.84
N LEU A 241 -26.89 -24.18 42.71
CA LEU A 241 -28.09 -24.83 42.22
C LEU A 241 -27.81 -26.14 41.49
N THR A 242 -26.72 -26.23 40.71
CA THR A 242 -26.48 -27.32 39.76
C THR A 242 -25.28 -28.19 40.10
N GLY A 243 -24.43 -27.79 41.06
CA GLY A 243 -23.12 -28.40 41.32
C GLY A 243 -22.06 -28.15 40.24
N LYS A 244 -22.37 -27.39 39.17
CA LYS A 244 -21.45 -27.12 38.06
C LYS A 244 -21.35 -25.63 37.81
N ARG A 245 -20.10 -25.14 37.62
CA ARG A 245 -19.85 -23.74 37.30
C ARG A 245 -20.04 -23.52 35.79
N PRO A 246 -20.77 -22.48 35.36
CA PRO A 246 -20.88 -22.12 33.96
C PRO A 246 -19.55 -21.56 33.40
N HIS A 247 -19.38 -21.64 32.09
CA HIS A 247 -18.22 -21.08 31.35
C HIS A 247 -18.47 -19.67 30.85
#